data_e4f613abdeccb299d2d49c7ec67a6ddb
#
_entry.id   e4f613abdeccb299d2d49c7ec67a6ddb
#
_cell.length_a   1.000
_cell.length_b   1.000
_cell.length_c   1.000
_cell.angle_alpha   90.00
_cell.angle_beta   90.00
_cell.angle_gamma   90.00
#
_symmetry.space_group_name_H-M   'P 1'
#
loop_
_entity.id
_entity.type
_entity.pdbx_description
1 polymer ?
#
loop_
_entity_poly.entity_id
_entity_poly.type
_entity_poly.pdbx_seq_one_letter_code
_entity_poly.pdbx_strand_id
1 'polypeptide(L)'
;MRQRTVYWLCALILGSAAGQVRAVEPDPCIPPDTLFALKVRPRQILTSALVKDLGWDEVFKTTLAAVGPVQEFLDTAGLRIDRDLESILWCMPSCPLVEELEQESIIDPETGERVVRQKSPIAGQKPAQLWLVVYRGKFNSKKITQALEDHGKSAGAPIRKLKGEGATLLQMDSPLGPIFLGFEGNSKIIVSNQLERLKDCLAGKYDKPSSERFLNGMEGLTDNESFWLVQAVEGDLKKHMEKKVPADSGEEAMREAKSFQVCAIIKDGIQGKLTIAATAPRHADSIKTALATALAGLEQTLAEILNNLDKELPEDPSEKAALTLEAGIAYLAVKQGKLEVKGNDMVLQVGADRKALEPLLKALGLLGQ
;
A
#
# COMPACT_ATOMS: atom_id res chain seq x y z
N MET A 1 19.66 6.94 -3.07
CA MET A 1 18.77 6.14 -3.94
C MET A 1 18.62 4.69 -3.46
N ARG A 2 19.68 3.97 -3.09
CA ARG A 2 19.63 2.57 -2.60
C ARG A 2 18.74 2.35 -1.35
N GLN A 3 18.74 3.23 -0.39
CA GLN A 3 17.96 3.06 0.86
C GLN A 3 16.43 3.09 0.64
N ARG A 4 15.89 3.98 -0.19
CA ARG A 4 14.44 4.06 -0.41
C ARG A 4 13.89 2.84 -1.16
N THR A 5 14.64 2.26 -2.08
CA THR A 5 14.25 1.03 -2.80
C THR A 5 14.17 -0.18 -1.85
N VAL A 6 15.06 -0.23 -0.85
CA VAL A 6 15.04 -1.27 0.19
C VAL A 6 13.77 -1.19 1.05
N TYR A 7 13.34 0.00 1.47
CA TYR A 7 12.11 0.17 2.25
C TYR A 7 10.86 -0.27 1.50
N TRP A 8 10.78 0.00 0.18
CA TRP A 8 9.65 -0.43 -0.64
C TRP A 8 9.65 -1.95 -0.89
N LEU A 9 10.82 -2.58 -1.09
CA LEU A 9 10.91 -4.03 -1.18
C LEU A 9 10.58 -4.71 0.16
N CYS A 10 11.02 -4.15 1.28
CA CYS A 10 10.67 -4.67 2.61
C CYS A 10 9.16 -4.56 2.91
N ALA A 11 8.50 -3.49 2.49
CA ALA A 11 7.04 -3.36 2.57
C ALA A 11 6.29 -4.36 1.67
N LEU A 12 6.96 -4.87 0.61
CA LEU A 12 6.40 -5.83 -0.34
C LEU A 12 6.55 -7.31 0.06
N ILE A 13 7.35 -7.65 1.07
CA ILE A 13 7.82 -9.03 1.29
C ILE A 13 7.16 -9.73 2.48
N LEU A 14 5.94 -9.49 2.87
CA LEU A 14 5.41 -10.13 4.07
C LEU A 14 4.17 -11.02 3.84
N GLY A 15 4.33 -12.31 3.86
CA GLY A 15 3.49 -13.42 4.26
C GLY A 15 2.89 -14.44 3.29
N SER A 16 2.77 -15.72 3.52
CA SER A 16 1.77 -16.66 2.96
C SER A 16 1.56 -17.95 3.78
N ALA A 17 0.31 -18.42 3.88
CA ALA A 17 -0.02 -19.80 4.21
C ALA A 17 -1.22 -20.28 3.37
N ALA A 18 -1.08 -21.50 2.83
CA ALA A 18 -2.07 -22.12 1.96
C ALA A 18 -3.25 -22.67 2.77
N GLY A 19 -4.42 -22.08 2.60
CA GLY A 19 -5.71 -22.72 2.83
C GLY A 19 -6.48 -22.70 1.52
N GLN A 20 -7.25 -23.73 1.21
CA GLN A 20 -8.18 -23.70 0.08
C GLN A 20 -9.16 -22.54 0.29
N VAL A 21 -9.07 -21.51 -0.53
CA VAL A 21 -9.83 -20.28 -0.37
C VAL A 21 -10.56 -19.97 -1.66
N ARG A 22 -11.83 -19.65 -1.51
CA ARG A 22 -12.68 -19.15 -2.60
C ARG A 22 -12.05 -17.87 -3.16
N ALA A 23 -11.86 -17.83 -4.48
CA ALA A 23 -11.45 -16.61 -5.16
C ALA A 23 -12.40 -15.46 -4.78
N VAL A 24 -11.85 -14.32 -4.42
CA VAL A 24 -12.66 -13.13 -4.12
C VAL A 24 -13.24 -12.61 -5.43
N GLU A 25 -14.55 -12.49 -5.50
CA GLU A 25 -15.15 -11.71 -6.57
C GLU A 25 -14.67 -10.25 -6.46
N PRO A 26 -14.38 -9.59 -7.59
CA PRO A 26 -14.01 -8.19 -7.57
C PRO A 26 -15.04 -7.38 -6.78
N ASP A 27 -14.55 -6.54 -5.87
CA ASP A 27 -15.39 -5.66 -5.08
C ASP A 27 -16.25 -4.78 -6.00
N PRO A 28 -17.58 -4.71 -5.82
CA PRO A 28 -18.47 -3.94 -6.71
C PRO A 28 -18.20 -2.43 -6.72
N CYS A 29 -17.32 -1.96 -5.85
CA CYS A 29 -16.86 -0.57 -5.86
C CYS A 29 -15.59 -0.35 -6.69
N ILE A 30 -15.02 -1.39 -7.30
CA ILE A 30 -13.86 -1.24 -8.20
C ILE A 30 -14.35 -0.70 -9.55
N PRO A 31 -13.92 0.52 -9.95
CA PRO A 31 -14.30 1.08 -11.24
C PRO A 31 -13.82 0.23 -12.42
N PRO A 32 -14.55 0.25 -13.57
CA PRO A 32 -14.20 -0.57 -14.74
C PRO A 32 -12.82 -0.27 -15.33
N ASP A 33 -12.34 0.96 -15.22
CA ASP A 33 -11.05 1.43 -15.74
C ASP A 33 -9.87 1.23 -14.77
N THR A 34 -10.07 0.48 -13.68
CA THR A 34 -9.04 0.28 -12.65
C THR A 34 -7.89 -0.55 -13.16
N LEU A 35 -6.66 -0.03 -13.02
CA LEU A 35 -5.40 -0.73 -13.27
C LEU A 35 -4.58 -0.94 -11.98
N PHE A 36 -4.86 -0.16 -10.94
CA PHE A 36 -4.27 -0.28 -9.62
C PHE A 36 -5.35 -0.37 -8.56
N ALA A 37 -5.24 -1.34 -7.66
CA ALA A 37 -6.06 -1.38 -6.46
C ALA A 37 -5.22 -1.86 -5.26
N LEU A 38 -5.47 -1.23 -4.12
CA LEU A 38 -4.91 -1.57 -2.82
C LEU A 38 -6.05 -1.73 -1.83
N LYS A 39 -6.09 -2.86 -1.13
CA LYS A 39 -7.01 -3.06 0.01
C LYS A 39 -6.20 -3.31 1.28
N VAL A 40 -6.57 -2.62 2.34
CA VAL A 40 -5.97 -2.77 3.68
C VAL A 40 -7.10 -3.03 4.67
N ARG A 41 -6.85 -3.86 5.68
CA ARG A 41 -7.77 -4.17 6.78
C ARG A 41 -7.18 -3.71 8.12
N PRO A 42 -7.28 -2.42 8.46
CA PRO A 42 -6.62 -1.84 9.62
C PRO A 42 -7.01 -2.54 10.92
N ARG A 43 -8.30 -2.84 11.14
CA ARG A 43 -8.75 -3.56 12.34
C ARG A 43 -8.09 -4.93 12.46
N GLN A 44 -8.00 -5.71 11.38
CA GLN A 44 -7.37 -7.03 11.40
C GLN A 44 -5.87 -6.93 11.74
N ILE A 45 -5.17 -5.95 11.18
CA ILE A 45 -3.75 -5.70 11.46
C ILE A 45 -3.56 -5.29 12.91
N LEU A 46 -4.22 -4.22 13.35
CA LEU A 46 -4.03 -3.62 14.68
C LEU A 46 -4.49 -4.52 15.83
N THR A 47 -5.42 -5.47 15.57
CA THR A 47 -5.87 -6.42 16.58
C THR A 47 -5.17 -7.78 16.50
N SER A 48 -4.24 -7.98 15.57
CA SER A 48 -3.47 -9.22 15.45
C SER A 48 -2.59 -9.45 16.68
N ALA A 49 -2.34 -10.72 17.00
CA ALA A 49 -1.49 -11.07 18.14
C ALA A 49 -0.08 -10.52 17.96
N LEU A 50 0.47 -10.65 16.75
CA LEU A 50 1.81 -10.13 16.44
C LEU A 50 1.94 -8.63 16.72
N VAL A 51 1.01 -7.82 16.19
CA VAL A 51 1.07 -6.35 16.33
C VAL A 51 0.95 -5.93 17.80
N LYS A 52 0.12 -6.62 18.59
CA LYS A 52 -0.01 -6.39 20.04
C LYS A 52 1.24 -6.82 20.82
N ASP A 53 1.79 -8.00 20.50
CA ASP A 53 3.00 -8.51 21.15
C ASP A 53 4.22 -7.59 20.90
N LEU A 54 4.25 -6.92 19.73
CA LEU A 54 5.25 -5.92 19.37
C LEU A 54 4.99 -4.53 19.97
N GLY A 55 3.81 -4.29 20.56
CA GLY A 55 3.40 -2.97 21.03
C GLY A 55 3.13 -1.97 19.89
N TRP A 56 3.06 -2.43 18.63
CA TRP A 56 2.86 -1.54 17.48
C TRP A 56 1.49 -0.88 17.45
N ASP A 57 0.48 -1.48 18.07
CA ASP A 57 -0.82 -0.86 18.24
C ASP A 57 -0.73 0.39 19.13
N GLU A 58 0.13 0.40 20.16
CA GLU A 58 0.37 1.58 20.98
C GLU A 58 1.26 2.61 20.25
N VAL A 59 2.28 2.17 19.51
CA VAL A 59 3.08 3.05 18.65
C VAL A 59 2.19 3.74 17.61
N PHE A 60 1.30 3.00 16.97
CA PHE A 60 0.34 3.55 16.01
C PHE A 60 -0.57 4.61 16.66
N LYS A 61 -1.12 4.33 17.85
CA LYS A 61 -1.96 5.28 18.57
C LYS A 61 -1.20 6.54 18.94
N THR A 62 0.04 6.40 19.43
CA THR A 62 0.90 7.53 19.81
C THR A 62 1.26 8.38 18.59
N THR A 63 1.63 7.75 17.49
CA THR A 63 1.93 8.44 16.22
C THR A 63 0.70 9.18 15.70
N LEU A 64 -0.46 8.55 15.74
CA LEU A 64 -1.72 9.17 15.33
C LEU A 64 -2.07 10.37 16.21
N ALA A 65 -1.89 10.25 17.54
CA ALA A 65 -2.10 11.33 18.49
C ALA A 65 -1.13 12.51 18.28
N ALA A 66 0.09 12.24 17.80
CA ALA A 66 1.05 13.30 17.46
C ALA A 66 0.63 14.12 16.24
N VAL A 67 -0.24 13.58 15.37
CA VAL A 67 -0.87 14.32 14.28
C VAL A 67 -2.16 14.97 14.79
N GLY A 68 -2.01 16.03 15.59
CA GLY A 68 -3.10 16.70 16.33
C GLY A 68 -4.41 16.88 15.55
N PRO A 69 -4.41 17.48 14.33
CA PRO A 69 -5.65 17.68 13.55
C PRO A 69 -6.37 16.38 13.18
N VAL A 70 -5.62 15.31 12.94
CA VAL A 70 -6.21 13.99 12.61
C VAL A 70 -6.85 13.38 13.85
N GLN A 71 -6.16 13.43 15.00
CA GLN A 71 -6.69 12.90 16.26
C GLN A 71 -7.95 13.67 16.69
N GLU A 72 -7.93 15.00 16.61
CA GLU A 72 -9.09 15.85 16.92
C GLU A 72 -10.30 15.51 16.05
N PHE A 73 -10.07 15.30 14.74
CA PHE A 73 -11.12 14.84 13.82
C PHE A 73 -11.67 13.48 14.24
N LEU A 74 -10.82 12.50 14.52
CA LEU A 74 -11.24 11.15 14.91
C LEU A 74 -12.06 11.15 16.21
N ASP A 75 -11.62 11.95 17.20
CA ASP A 75 -12.33 12.09 18.48
C ASP A 75 -13.69 12.75 18.29
N THR A 76 -13.77 13.84 17.52
CA THR A 76 -15.03 14.53 17.20
C THR A 76 -15.99 13.64 16.41
N ALA A 77 -15.47 12.89 15.44
CA ALA A 77 -16.24 11.92 14.67
C ALA A 77 -16.64 10.69 15.50
N GLY A 78 -16.02 10.48 16.67
CA GLY A 78 -16.18 9.29 17.51
C GLY A 78 -15.71 8.02 16.84
N LEU A 79 -14.67 8.12 15.99
CA LEU A 79 -14.14 7.03 15.15
C LEU A 79 -12.87 6.45 15.76
N ARG A 80 -12.83 5.14 15.91
CA ARG A 80 -11.65 4.39 16.33
C ARG A 80 -11.20 3.45 15.21
N ILE A 81 -10.01 3.66 14.69
CA ILE A 81 -9.48 2.92 13.55
C ILE A 81 -9.37 1.41 13.85
N ASP A 82 -8.90 1.06 15.05
CA ASP A 82 -8.72 -0.33 15.51
C ASP A 82 -10.05 -1.08 15.71
N ARG A 83 -11.17 -0.36 15.87
CA ARG A 83 -12.49 -0.95 16.14
C ARG A 83 -13.47 -0.79 14.99
N ASP A 84 -13.50 0.42 14.43
CA ASP A 84 -14.60 0.84 13.57
C ASP A 84 -14.27 0.74 12.09
N LEU A 85 -12.97 0.69 11.71
CA LEU A 85 -12.51 0.62 10.32
C LEU A 85 -12.15 -0.81 9.93
N GLU A 86 -13.02 -1.44 9.15
CA GLU A 86 -12.83 -2.81 8.67
C GLU A 86 -11.85 -2.91 7.50
N SER A 87 -12.08 -2.08 6.48
CA SER A 87 -11.22 -2.06 5.30
C SER A 87 -11.18 -0.71 4.61
N ILE A 88 -10.07 -0.46 3.95
CA ILE A 88 -9.86 0.65 3.00
C ILE A 88 -9.54 0.00 1.66
N LEU A 89 -10.28 0.38 0.61
CA LEU A 89 -10.01 0.00 -0.76
C LEU A 89 -9.69 1.26 -1.56
N TRP A 90 -8.54 1.31 -2.19
CA TRP A 90 -8.11 2.41 -3.05
C TRP A 90 -7.96 1.92 -4.48
N CYS A 91 -8.61 2.59 -5.43
CA CYS A 91 -8.61 2.25 -6.86
C CYS A 91 -8.17 3.42 -7.72
N MET A 92 -7.36 3.14 -8.74
CA MET A 92 -6.87 4.11 -9.72
C MET A 92 -6.80 3.51 -11.12
N PRO A 93 -7.02 4.30 -12.20
CA PRO A 93 -6.84 3.86 -13.59
C PRO A 93 -5.37 3.90 -14.04
N SER A 94 -4.44 4.24 -13.17
CA SER A 94 -3.00 4.37 -13.46
C SER A 94 -2.17 3.92 -12.27
N CYS A 95 -0.87 3.71 -12.49
CA CYS A 95 0.05 3.38 -11.41
C CYS A 95 0.49 4.67 -10.70
N PRO A 96 0.23 4.81 -9.40
CA PRO A 96 0.66 6.00 -8.64
C PRO A 96 2.19 6.15 -8.59
N LEU A 97 2.93 5.05 -8.74
CA LEU A 97 4.40 5.03 -8.66
C LEU A 97 5.08 5.63 -9.90
N VAL A 98 4.40 5.70 -11.05
CA VAL A 98 5.01 6.23 -12.29
C VAL A 98 5.40 7.70 -12.14
N GLU A 99 4.60 8.48 -11.44
CA GLU A 99 4.91 9.91 -11.21
C GLU A 99 6.09 10.13 -10.27
N GLU A 100 6.25 9.28 -9.25
CA GLU A 100 7.41 9.34 -8.35
C GLU A 100 8.71 8.93 -9.06
N LEU A 101 8.61 8.01 -10.04
CA LEU A 101 9.76 7.56 -10.83
C LEU A 101 10.18 8.59 -11.90
N GLU A 102 9.34 9.56 -12.24
CA GLU A 102 9.66 10.67 -13.14
C GLU A 102 10.34 11.85 -12.45
N GLN A 103 10.61 11.77 -11.14
CA GLN A 103 11.38 12.80 -10.42
C GLN A 103 12.82 12.83 -10.95
N GLU A 104 13.18 13.89 -11.65
CA GLU A 104 14.55 14.14 -12.08
C GLU A 104 15.42 14.53 -10.87
N SER A 105 16.45 13.72 -10.58
CA SER A 105 17.50 14.18 -9.68
C SER A 105 18.45 15.08 -10.47
N ILE A 106 18.43 16.36 -10.23
CA ILE A 106 19.34 17.34 -10.81
C ILE A 106 20.47 17.55 -9.80
N ILE A 107 21.73 17.59 -10.29
CA ILE A 107 22.84 18.06 -9.47
C ILE A 107 22.76 19.59 -9.48
N ASP A 108 22.62 20.18 -8.31
CA ASP A 108 22.64 21.63 -8.16
C ASP A 108 24.03 22.13 -8.61
N PRO A 109 24.11 22.99 -9.65
CA PRO A 109 25.39 23.43 -10.17
C PRO A 109 26.17 24.33 -9.19
N GLU A 110 25.53 24.92 -8.17
CA GLU A 110 26.17 25.78 -7.19
C GLU A 110 26.68 25.02 -5.97
N THR A 111 25.97 23.98 -5.53
CA THR A 111 26.31 23.23 -4.30
C THR A 111 26.93 21.87 -4.59
N GLY A 112 26.77 21.33 -5.81
CA GLY A 112 27.15 19.96 -6.16
C GLY A 112 26.26 18.90 -5.52
N GLU A 113 25.25 19.28 -4.77
CA GLU A 113 24.33 18.38 -4.11
C GLU A 113 23.24 17.87 -5.06
N ARG A 114 22.84 16.63 -4.84
CA ARG A 114 21.77 15.99 -5.60
C ARG A 114 20.42 16.44 -5.07
N VAL A 115 19.81 17.44 -5.72
CA VAL A 115 18.50 17.94 -5.40
C VAL A 115 17.45 17.18 -6.22
N VAL A 116 16.50 16.52 -5.54
CA VAL A 116 15.34 15.94 -6.19
C VAL A 116 14.34 17.07 -6.42
N ARG A 117 14.30 17.61 -7.62
CA ARG A 117 13.23 18.52 -8.00
C ARG A 117 12.02 17.70 -8.42
N GLN A 118 10.91 17.85 -7.69
CA GLN A 118 9.62 17.56 -8.28
C GLN A 118 9.48 18.46 -9.51
N LYS A 119 9.28 17.88 -10.70
CA LYS A 119 8.81 18.68 -11.83
C LYS A 119 7.53 19.36 -11.39
N SER A 120 7.61 20.64 -11.05
CA SER A 120 6.39 21.45 -10.89
C SER A 120 5.55 21.25 -12.14
N PRO A 121 4.29 20.89 -12.02
CA PRO A 121 3.42 20.80 -13.18
C PRO A 121 3.41 22.16 -13.84
N ILE A 122 4.12 22.26 -14.99
CA ILE A 122 4.07 23.44 -15.85
C ILE A 122 2.60 23.66 -16.22
N ALA A 123 2.17 24.91 -16.25
CA ALA A 123 0.84 25.33 -16.62
C ALA A 123 0.35 24.63 -17.90
N GLY A 124 -0.54 23.67 -17.76
CA GLY A 124 -0.96 22.66 -18.75
C GLY A 124 -1.16 21.30 -18.08
N GLN A 125 -1.50 21.32 -16.77
CA GLN A 125 -1.62 20.15 -15.88
C GLN A 125 -2.24 18.97 -16.60
N LYS A 126 -1.53 17.80 -16.58
CA LYS A 126 -2.19 16.50 -16.71
C LYS A 126 -3.41 16.50 -15.80
N PRO A 127 -4.57 16.03 -16.26
CA PRO A 127 -5.75 15.95 -15.41
C PRO A 127 -5.35 15.19 -14.14
N ALA A 128 -5.73 15.73 -12.97
CA ALA A 128 -5.45 15.09 -11.69
C ALA A 128 -5.76 13.60 -11.79
N GLN A 129 -4.83 12.75 -11.36
CA GLN A 129 -5.03 11.29 -11.41
C GLN A 129 -6.38 10.95 -10.79
N LEU A 130 -7.18 10.18 -11.54
CA LEU A 130 -8.48 9.74 -11.06
C LEU A 130 -8.29 8.71 -9.96
N TRP A 131 -8.98 8.87 -8.84
CA TRP A 131 -8.95 7.90 -7.76
C TRP A 131 -10.31 7.76 -7.07
N LEU A 132 -10.50 6.61 -6.48
CA LEU A 132 -11.63 6.28 -5.62
C LEU A 132 -11.10 5.56 -4.38
N VAL A 133 -11.55 5.98 -3.20
CA VAL A 133 -11.26 5.30 -1.94
C VAL A 133 -12.57 4.91 -1.27
N VAL A 134 -12.68 3.66 -0.85
CA VAL A 134 -13.85 3.12 -0.15
C VAL A 134 -13.43 2.67 1.24
N TYR A 135 -13.99 3.29 2.25
CA TYR A 135 -13.86 2.88 3.64
C TYR A 135 -15.07 2.05 4.04
N ARG A 136 -14.85 0.87 4.60
CA ARG A 136 -15.89 0.03 5.18
C ARG A 136 -15.68 -0.14 6.66
N GLY A 137 -16.80 -0.16 7.41
CA GLY A 137 -16.73 -0.28 8.87
C GLY A 137 -18.01 0.09 9.56
N LYS A 138 -17.90 0.59 10.79
CA LYS A 138 -18.99 1.08 11.60
C LYS A 138 -18.84 2.59 11.79
N PHE A 139 -19.62 3.35 11.06
CA PHE A 139 -19.52 4.81 11.04
C PHE A 139 -20.76 5.47 11.61
N ASN A 140 -20.57 6.65 12.20
CA ASN A 140 -21.67 7.57 12.45
C ASN A 140 -21.60 8.71 11.43
N SER A 141 -22.33 8.54 10.31
CA SER A 141 -22.29 9.49 9.19
C SER A 141 -22.62 10.93 9.61
N LYS A 142 -23.54 11.11 10.60
CA LYS A 142 -23.89 12.45 11.11
C LYS A 142 -22.74 13.09 11.87
N LYS A 143 -22.06 12.33 12.77
CA LYS A 143 -20.92 12.84 13.54
C LYS A 143 -19.73 13.15 12.61
N ILE A 144 -19.47 12.27 11.64
CA ILE A 144 -18.39 12.48 10.66
C ILE A 144 -18.66 13.72 9.80
N THR A 145 -19.92 13.89 9.32
CA THR A 145 -20.30 15.10 8.58
C THR A 145 -20.09 16.36 9.43
N GLN A 146 -20.53 16.35 10.69
CA GLN A 146 -20.34 17.48 11.59
C GLN A 146 -18.87 17.78 11.84
N ALA A 147 -18.04 16.76 12.12
CA ALA A 147 -16.61 16.93 12.33
C ALA A 147 -15.91 17.50 11.09
N LEU A 148 -16.29 17.05 9.89
CA LEU A 148 -15.79 17.61 8.64
C LEU A 148 -16.19 19.07 8.46
N GLU A 149 -17.47 19.43 8.72
CA GLU A 149 -17.95 20.81 8.62
C GLU A 149 -17.23 21.75 9.60
N ASP A 150 -16.99 21.29 10.83
CA ASP A 150 -16.33 22.10 11.86
C ASP A 150 -14.83 22.26 11.50
N HIS A 151 -14.17 21.19 11.07
CA HIS A 151 -12.79 21.26 10.60
C HIS A 151 -12.66 22.16 9.36
N GLY A 152 -13.55 22.00 8.38
CA GLY A 152 -13.55 22.84 7.18
C GLY A 152 -13.74 24.33 7.48
N LYS A 153 -14.59 24.67 8.44
CA LYS A 153 -14.78 26.08 8.89
C LYS A 153 -13.50 26.61 9.54
N SER A 154 -12.87 25.85 10.43
CA SER A 154 -11.65 26.27 11.13
C SER A 154 -10.46 26.41 10.18
N ALA A 155 -10.38 25.57 9.14
CA ALA A 155 -9.35 25.62 8.11
C ALA A 155 -9.61 26.65 6.99
N GLY A 156 -10.74 27.38 7.02
CA GLY A 156 -11.12 28.32 5.95
C GLY A 156 -11.54 27.65 4.64
N ALA A 157 -11.80 26.35 4.65
CA ALA A 157 -12.23 25.55 3.50
C ALA A 157 -13.63 24.95 3.75
N PRO A 158 -14.72 25.73 3.63
CA PRO A 158 -16.06 25.28 4.01
C PRO A 158 -16.52 24.12 3.12
N ILE A 159 -17.13 23.13 3.79
CA ILE A 159 -17.70 21.97 3.12
C ILE A 159 -19.06 22.31 2.55
N ARG A 160 -19.31 21.91 1.31
CA ARG A 160 -20.57 22.11 0.61
C ARG A 160 -21.34 20.81 0.59
N LYS A 161 -22.62 20.87 1.00
CA LYS A 161 -23.57 19.76 0.82
C LYS A 161 -24.08 19.78 -0.62
N LEU A 162 -23.94 18.69 -1.32
CA LEU A 162 -24.48 18.50 -2.65
C LEU A 162 -25.82 17.76 -2.58
N LYS A 163 -26.74 18.10 -3.49
CA LYS A 163 -27.98 17.33 -3.64
C LYS A 163 -27.66 16.00 -4.33
N GLY A 164 -28.00 14.89 -3.71
CA GLY A 164 -27.90 13.54 -4.26
C GLY A 164 -29.19 12.76 -4.06
N GLU A 165 -29.49 11.82 -4.93
CA GLU A 165 -30.64 10.92 -4.80
C GLU A 165 -30.35 9.91 -3.67
N GLY A 166 -30.93 10.14 -2.49
CA GLY A 166 -30.89 9.21 -1.37
C GLY A 166 -29.58 9.12 -0.57
N ALA A 167 -28.51 9.83 -0.97
CA ALA A 167 -27.23 9.83 -0.28
C ALA A 167 -26.81 11.25 0.14
N THR A 168 -26.16 11.35 1.32
CA THR A 168 -25.51 12.60 1.72
C THR A 168 -24.19 12.71 0.98
N LEU A 169 -24.06 13.74 0.13
CA LEU A 169 -22.84 14.05 -0.62
C LEU A 169 -22.22 15.35 -0.09
N LEU A 170 -20.92 15.33 0.09
CA LEU A 170 -20.13 16.48 0.53
C LEU A 170 -19.06 16.81 -0.52
N GLN A 171 -18.79 18.08 -0.69
CA GLN A 171 -17.64 18.57 -1.47
C GLN A 171 -16.72 19.36 -0.56
N MET A 172 -15.44 19.09 -0.66
CA MET A 172 -14.35 19.85 -0.04
C MET A 172 -13.44 20.37 -1.13
N ASP A 173 -13.04 21.63 -1.05
CA ASP A 173 -12.03 22.18 -1.94
C ASP A 173 -10.64 21.90 -1.35
N SER A 174 -9.72 21.38 -2.17
CA SER A 174 -8.33 21.13 -1.81
C SER A 174 -7.40 21.80 -2.81
N PRO A 175 -6.11 22.01 -2.45
CA PRO A 175 -5.12 22.56 -3.39
C PRO A 175 -4.95 21.73 -4.68
N LEU A 176 -5.31 20.43 -4.62
CA LEU A 176 -5.23 19.51 -5.76
C LEU A 176 -6.54 19.37 -6.52
N GLY A 177 -7.56 20.18 -6.20
CA GLY A 177 -8.89 20.15 -6.78
C GLY A 177 -9.97 19.67 -5.80
N PRO A 178 -11.22 19.58 -6.25
CA PRO A 178 -12.34 19.21 -5.40
C PRO A 178 -12.23 17.72 -4.99
N ILE A 179 -12.59 17.45 -3.74
CA ILE A 179 -12.75 16.12 -3.19
C ILE A 179 -14.22 15.92 -2.83
N PHE A 180 -14.79 14.82 -3.28
CA PHE A 180 -16.18 14.46 -3.03
C PHE A 180 -16.24 13.29 -2.07
N LEU A 181 -17.17 13.33 -1.13
CA LEU A 181 -17.40 12.29 -0.14
C LEU A 181 -18.88 11.93 -0.10
N GLY A 182 -19.17 10.64 -0.03
CA GLY A 182 -20.52 10.11 0.05
C GLY A 182 -20.65 9.00 1.08
N PHE A 183 -21.84 8.90 1.69
CA PHE A 183 -22.15 7.88 2.68
C PHE A 183 -23.18 6.91 2.15
N GLU A 184 -22.93 5.61 2.29
CA GLU A 184 -23.92 4.55 2.13
C GLU A 184 -24.27 4.00 3.51
N GLY A 185 -25.30 4.57 4.09
CA GLY A 185 -25.69 4.28 5.47
C GLY A 185 -24.59 4.63 6.49
N ASN A 186 -24.40 3.70 7.44
CA ASN A 186 -23.37 3.79 8.47
C ASN A 186 -22.25 2.75 8.28
N SER A 187 -22.18 2.13 7.11
CA SER A 187 -21.23 1.03 6.85
C SER A 187 -20.17 1.34 5.80
N LYS A 188 -20.41 2.38 4.98
CA LYS A 188 -19.52 2.69 3.86
C LYS A 188 -19.37 4.20 3.69
N ILE A 189 -18.12 4.65 3.50
CA ILE A 189 -17.76 6.00 3.09
C ILE A 189 -16.99 5.87 1.79
N ILE A 190 -17.36 6.66 0.79
CA ILE A 190 -16.70 6.69 -0.50
C ILE A 190 -16.13 8.09 -0.71
N VAL A 191 -14.88 8.17 -1.11
CA VAL A 191 -14.18 9.43 -1.39
C VAL A 191 -13.58 9.37 -2.78
N SER A 192 -13.72 10.43 -3.56
CA SER A 192 -13.17 10.52 -4.92
C SER A 192 -12.87 11.97 -5.28
N ASN A 193 -11.96 12.17 -6.21
CA ASN A 193 -11.77 13.48 -6.84
C ASN A 193 -12.70 13.71 -8.05
N GLN A 194 -13.63 12.78 -8.31
CA GLN A 194 -14.68 12.93 -9.33
C GLN A 194 -16.06 12.60 -8.77
N LEU A 195 -17.00 13.55 -8.92
CA LEU A 195 -18.36 13.41 -8.43
C LEU A 195 -19.12 12.26 -9.10
N GLU A 196 -18.99 12.12 -10.42
CA GLU A 196 -19.70 11.05 -11.16
C GLU A 196 -19.19 9.67 -10.76
N ARG A 197 -17.87 9.49 -10.61
CA ARG A 197 -17.28 8.24 -10.12
C ARG A 197 -17.81 7.85 -8.72
N LEU A 198 -17.94 8.83 -7.84
CA LEU A 198 -18.54 8.64 -6.53
C LEU A 198 -20.03 8.23 -6.62
N LYS A 199 -20.81 8.91 -7.46
CA LYS A 199 -22.24 8.61 -7.65
C LYS A 199 -22.44 7.20 -8.23
N ASP A 200 -21.66 6.82 -9.23
CA ASP A 200 -21.76 5.51 -9.87
C ASP A 200 -21.41 4.39 -8.88
N CYS A 201 -20.39 4.58 -8.03
CA CYS A 201 -20.09 3.65 -6.96
C CYS A 201 -21.22 3.53 -5.93
N LEU A 202 -21.81 4.65 -5.50
CA LEU A 202 -22.96 4.66 -4.57
C LEU A 202 -24.19 4.00 -5.17
N ALA A 203 -24.40 4.17 -6.47
CA ALA A 203 -25.53 3.58 -7.19
C ALA A 203 -25.33 2.10 -7.56
N GLY A 204 -24.14 1.54 -7.27
CA GLY A 204 -23.78 0.17 -7.66
C GLY A 204 -23.75 -0.04 -9.17
N LYS A 205 -23.39 0.99 -9.94
CA LYS A 205 -23.41 0.97 -11.42
C LYS A 205 -22.13 0.46 -12.07
N TYR A 206 -21.13 0.08 -11.27
CA TYR A 206 -19.91 -0.44 -11.85
C TYR A 206 -20.08 -1.87 -12.35
N ASP A 207 -19.73 -2.07 -13.60
CA ASP A 207 -19.46 -3.38 -14.16
C ASP A 207 -18.10 -3.91 -13.65
N LYS A 208 -17.80 -5.16 -13.98
CA LYS A 208 -16.49 -5.74 -13.66
C LYS A 208 -15.36 -4.92 -14.32
N PRO A 209 -14.18 -4.86 -13.69
CA PRO A 209 -13.01 -4.22 -14.32
C PRO A 209 -12.77 -4.74 -15.74
N SER A 210 -12.45 -3.83 -16.66
CA SER A 210 -12.30 -4.15 -18.09
C SER A 210 -10.93 -4.74 -18.42
N SER A 211 -9.91 -4.49 -17.59
CA SER A 211 -8.57 -5.03 -17.81
C SER A 211 -8.49 -6.50 -17.40
N GLU A 212 -8.28 -7.38 -18.37
CA GLU A 212 -8.01 -8.80 -18.12
C GLU A 212 -6.74 -9.00 -17.27
N ARG A 213 -5.71 -8.15 -17.45
CA ARG A 213 -4.48 -8.20 -16.67
C ARG A 213 -4.72 -7.87 -15.21
N PHE A 214 -5.59 -6.90 -14.95
CA PHE A 214 -6.00 -6.57 -13.59
C PHE A 214 -6.80 -7.72 -12.96
N LEU A 215 -7.76 -8.28 -13.68
CA LEU A 215 -8.56 -9.42 -13.21
C LEU A 215 -7.69 -10.65 -12.92
N ASN A 216 -6.78 -11.00 -13.82
CA ASN A 216 -5.80 -12.07 -13.59
C ASN A 216 -4.91 -11.78 -12.37
N GLY A 217 -4.52 -10.51 -12.17
CA GLY A 217 -3.82 -10.09 -10.96
C GLY A 217 -4.64 -10.22 -9.67
N MET A 218 -5.97 -10.26 -9.76
CA MET A 218 -6.87 -10.50 -8.62
C MET A 218 -7.01 -12.00 -8.28
N GLU A 219 -6.64 -12.89 -9.19
CA GLU A 219 -6.80 -14.34 -8.98
C GLU A 219 -6.03 -14.85 -7.75
N GLY A 220 -6.66 -15.72 -6.99
CA GLY A 220 -6.08 -16.31 -5.78
C GLY A 220 -6.01 -15.37 -4.57
N LEU A 221 -6.51 -14.12 -4.67
CA LEU A 221 -6.79 -13.29 -3.50
C LEU A 221 -8.01 -13.84 -2.76
N THR A 222 -8.05 -13.58 -1.47
CA THR A 222 -9.09 -14.08 -0.57
C THR A 222 -9.53 -12.99 0.38
N ASP A 223 -10.55 -13.27 1.19
CA ASP A 223 -10.96 -12.35 2.24
C ASP A 223 -10.13 -12.45 3.54
N ASN A 224 -9.07 -13.25 3.53
CA ASN A 224 -8.22 -13.42 4.72
C ASN A 224 -7.00 -12.50 4.73
N GLU A 225 -6.64 -11.88 3.60
CA GLU A 225 -5.49 -10.99 3.52
C GLU A 225 -5.72 -9.74 4.40
N SER A 226 -4.71 -9.42 5.19
CA SER A 226 -4.65 -8.18 5.98
C SER A 226 -4.45 -6.98 5.08
N PHE A 227 -3.73 -7.18 3.98
CA PHE A 227 -3.72 -6.26 2.85
C PHE A 227 -3.45 -7.00 1.54
N TRP A 228 -3.84 -6.40 0.43
CA TRP A 228 -3.41 -6.80 -0.90
C TRP A 228 -3.31 -5.58 -1.83
N LEU A 229 -2.44 -5.72 -2.82
CA LEU A 229 -2.24 -4.77 -3.91
C LEU A 229 -2.23 -5.53 -5.23
N VAL A 230 -2.92 -5.00 -6.22
CA VAL A 230 -2.87 -5.47 -7.61
C VAL A 230 -2.57 -4.30 -8.53
N GLN A 231 -1.61 -4.49 -9.42
CA GLN A 231 -1.24 -3.53 -10.45
C GLN A 231 -1.17 -4.23 -11.81
N ALA A 232 -2.01 -3.83 -12.75
CA ALA A 232 -1.88 -4.22 -14.15
C ALA A 232 -0.74 -3.45 -14.83
N VAL A 233 0.07 -4.14 -15.64
CA VAL A 233 1.15 -3.51 -16.42
C VAL A 233 0.59 -3.10 -17.77
N GLU A 234 -0.11 -1.98 -17.78
CA GLU A 234 -0.75 -1.39 -18.96
C GLU A 234 -0.51 0.12 -19.00
N GLY A 235 -0.89 0.76 -20.10
CA GLY A 235 -0.85 2.21 -20.23
C GLY A 235 0.52 2.82 -19.96
N ASP A 236 0.57 3.81 -19.08
CA ASP A 236 1.78 4.57 -18.80
C ASP A 236 2.82 3.76 -18.03
N LEU A 237 2.41 2.84 -17.15
CA LEU A 237 3.35 1.96 -16.46
C LEU A 237 4.12 1.09 -17.46
N LYS A 238 3.45 0.49 -18.43
CA LYS A 238 4.09 -0.32 -19.48
C LYS A 238 5.11 0.51 -20.26
N LYS A 239 4.71 1.71 -20.73
CA LYS A 239 5.60 2.64 -21.44
C LYS A 239 6.81 3.04 -20.58
N HIS A 240 6.59 3.27 -19.29
CA HIS A 240 7.66 3.62 -18.36
C HIS A 240 8.66 2.48 -18.21
N MET A 241 8.20 1.24 -18.03
CA MET A 241 9.05 0.06 -17.94
C MET A 241 9.85 -0.17 -19.24
N GLU A 242 9.21 -0.03 -20.40
CA GLU A 242 9.88 -0.13 -21.70
C GLU A 242 10.99 0.91 -21.88
N LYS A 243 10.80 2.12 -21.35
CA LYS A 243 11.77 3.23 -21.48
C LYS A 243 12.90 3.18 -20.46
N LYS A 244 12.61 2.77 -19.22
CA LYS A 244 13.56 2.89 -18.09
C LYS A 244 14.36 1.65 -17.79
N VAL A 245 13.87 0.46 -18.17
CA VAL A 245 14.60 -0.80 -18.02
C VAL A 245 15.50 -1.00 -19.23
N PRO A 246 16.84 -1.00 -19.13
CA PRO A 246 17.73 -1.23 -20.27
C PRO A 246 17.52 -2.62 -20.88
N ALA A 247 17.69 -2.76 -22.18
CA ALA A 247 17.45 -4.00 -22.89
C ALA A 247 18.44 -5.14 -22.55
N ASP A 248 19.60 -4.77 -22.05
CA ASP A 248 20.74 -5.64 -21.70
C ASP A 248 20.95 -5.79 -20.18
N SER A 249 20.05 -5.23 -19.38
CA SER A 249 20.04 -5.43 -17.92
C SER A 249 19.38 -6.74 -17.56
N GLY A 250 19.81 -7.39 -16.47
CA GLY A 250 19.10 -8.55 -15.90
C GLY A 250 17.63 -8.25 -15.52
N GLU A 251 17.24 -6.98 -15.57
CA GLU A 251 15.88 -6.49 -15.31
C GLU A 251 14.99 -6.51 -16.58
N GLU A 252 15.54 -6.79 -17.76
CA GLU A 252 14.78 -6.84 -19.02
C GLU A 252 13.55 -7.75 -18.93
N ALA A 253 13.66 -8.85 -18.19
CA ALA A 253 12.57 -9.78 -17.95
C ALA A 253 11.34 -9.11 -17.33
N MET A 254 11.50 -8.03 -16.57
CA MET A 254 10.41 -7.29 -15.94
C MET A 254 9.51 -6.56 -16.95
N ARG A 255 10.01 -6.28 -18.17
CA ARG A 255 9.19 -5.71 -19.27
C ARG A 255 8.08 -6.64 -19.72
N GLU A 256 8.29 -7.95 -19.50
CA GLU A 256 7.35 -9.00 -19.89
C GLU A 256 6.30 -9.31 -18.80
N ALA A 257 6.31 -8.55 -17.71
CA ALA A 257 5.27 -8.64 -16.69
C ALA A 257 3.93 -8.12 -17.22
N LYS A 258 2.85 -8.82 -16.88
CA LYS A 258 1.46 -8.43 -17.17
C LYS A 258 0.80 -7.77 -15.98
N SER A 259 1.09 -8.29 -14.78
CA SER A 259 0.55 -7.75 -13.54
C SER A 259 1.45 -8.09 -12.36
N PHE A 260 1.33 -7.29 -11.31
CA PHE A 260 1.90 -7.52 -9.99
C PHE A 260 0.76 -7.72 -9.00
N GLN A 261 0.87 -8.74 -8.18
CA GLN A 261 0.01 -8.96 -7.04
C GLN A 261 0.89 -9.08 -5.80
N VAL A 262 0.56 -8.33 -4.77
CA VAL A 262 1.16 -8.47 -3.44
C VAL A 262 0.06 -8.67 -2.44
N CYS A 263 0.19 -9.64 -1.57
CA CYS A 263 -0.76 -9.81 -0.48
C CYS A 263 -0.07 -10.26 0.80
N ALA A 264 -0.68 -9.97 1.94
CA ALA A 264 -0.17 -10.36 3.23
C ALA A 264 -1.28 -10.72 4.22
N ILE A 265 -0.97 -11.69 5.08
CA ILE A 265 -1.76 -12.07 6.25
C ILE A 265 -0.92 -11.80 7.51
N ILE A 266 -1.43 -10.96 8.40
CA ILE A 266 -0.79 -10.60 9.67
C ILE A 266 -1.71 -11.10 10.79
N LYS A 267 -1.26 -12.12 11.53
CA LYS A 267 -1.99 -12.72 12.66
C LYS A 267 -1.06 -12.92 13.85
N ASP A 268 -0.58 -14.11 14.08
CA ASP A 268 0.45 -14.52 15.04
C ASP A 268 1.87 -14.50 14.46
N GLY A 269 1.96 -14.25 13.18
CA GLY A 269 3.16 -14.05 12.38
C GLY A 269 2.81 -13.22 11.15
N ILE A 270 3.75 -13.13 10.25
CA ILE A 270 3.61 -12.45 8.97
C ILE A 270 3.78 -13.48 7.86
N GLN A 271 2.89 -13.45 6.91
CA GLN A 271 2.95 -14.30 5.74
C GLN A 271 2.59 -13.48 4.48
N GLY A 272 3.37 -13.36 3.33
CA GLY A 272 3.14 -12.63 2.06
C GLY A 272 3.50 -13.38 0.85
N LYS A 273 2.94 -12.91 -0.15
CA LYS A 273 3.10 -13.44 -1.47
C LYS A 273 3.24 -12.29 -2.46
N LEU A 274 4.28 -12.32 -3.24
CA LEU A 274 4.39 -11.54 -4.46
C LEU A 274 4.17 -12.50 -5.63
N THR A 275 3.23 -12.17 -6.50
CA THR A 275 3.04 -12.86 -7.78
C THR A 275 3.29 -11.86 -8.90
N ILE A 276 4.13 -12.24 -9.86
CA ILE A 276 4.33 -11.50 -11.10
C ILE A 276 3.87 -12.38 -12.25
N ALA A 277 2.74 -12.04 -12.83
CA ALA A 277 2.25 -12.71 -14.02
C ALA A 277 3.05 -12.24 -15.23
N ALA A 278 3.61 -13.18 -16.00
CA ALA A 278 4.40 -12.90 -17.20
C ALA A 278 3.65 -13.27 -18.49
N THR A 279 4.17 -12.82 -19.62
CA THR A 279 3.61 -13.11 -20.95
C THR A 279 3.79 -14.57 -21.37
N ALA A 280 4.82 -15.25 -20.85
CA ALA A 280 5.12 -16.66 -21.14
C ALA A 280 5.90 -17.30 -19.98
N PRO A 281 5.91 -18.66 -19.86
CA PRO A 281 6.65 -19.37 -18.82
C PRO A 281 8.15 -19.02 -18.79
N ARG A 282 8.79 -18.93 -19.97
CA ARG A 282 10.21 -18.54 -20.08
C ARG A 282 10.50 -17.16 -19.47
N HIS A 283 9.54 -16.21 -19.57
CA HIS A 283 9.68 -14.89 -18.99
C HIS A 283 9.51 -14.94 -17.47
N ALA A 284 8.62 -15.79 -16.96
CA ALA A 284 8.50 -16.04 -15.52
C ALA A 284 9.80 -16.62 -14.94
N ASP A 285 10.49 -17.53 -15.65
CA ASP A 285 11.80 -18.06 -15.25
C ASP A 285 12.89 -16.98 -15.26
N SER A 286 12.88 -16.10 -16.26
CA SER A 286 13.81 -14.96 -16.32
C SER A 286 13.57 -13.98 -15.17
N ILE A 287 12.31 -13.64 -14.88
CA ILE A 287 11.91 -12.80 -13.73
C ILE A 287 12.36 -13.45 -12.42
N LYS A 288 12.14 -14.76 -12.26
CA LYS A 288 12.60 -15.52 -11.09
C LYS A 288 14.12 -15.38 -10.89
N THR A 289 14.90 -15.52 -11.96
CA THR A 289 16.36 -15.41 -11.90
C THR A 289 16.79 -14.00 -11.48
N ALA A 290 16.21 -12.95 -12.07
CA ALA A 290 16.49 -11.56 -11.72
C ALA A 290 16.15 -11.27 -10.24
N LEU A 291 14.99 -11.74 -9.78
CA LEU A 291 14.58 -11.59 -8.38
C LEU A 291 15.46 -12.38 -7.41
N ALA A 292 15.87 -13.59 -7.75
CA ALA A 292 16.78 -14.38 -6.92
C ALA A 292 18.10 -13.62 -6.69
N THR A 293 18.65 -13.01 -7.74
CA THR A 293 19.85 -12.19 -7.65
C THR A 293 19.62 -10.94 -6.77
N ALA A 294 18.48 -10.27 -6.95
CA ALA A 294 18.14 -9.10 -6.16
C ALA A 294 17.93 -9.44 -4.67
N LEU A 295 17.28 -10.57 -4.38
CA LEU A 295 17.06 -11.05 -3.01
C LEU A 295 18.38 -11.43 -2.32
N ALA A 296 19.31 -12.09 -3.04
CA ALA A 296 20.61 -12.42 -2.49
C ALA A 296 21.42 -11.15 -2.13
N GLY A 297 21.38 -10.13 -2.99
CA GLY A 297 21.98 -8.83 -2.68
C GLY A 297 21.33 -8.11 -1.52
N LEU A 298 19.99 -8.21 -1.41
CA LEU A 298 19.23 -7.65 -0.28
C LEU A 298 19.56 -8.38 1.03
N GLU A 299 19.63 -9.71 1.02
CA GLU A 299 20.01 -10.52 2.19
C GLU A 299 21.39 -10.09 2.73
N GLN A 300 22.37 -9.93 1.83
CA GLN A 300 23.69 -9.46 2.21
C GLN A 300 23.65 -8.05 2.82
N THR A 301 22.93 -7.13 2.18
CA THR A 301 22.81 -5.74 2.69
C THR A 301 22.13 -5.71 4.07
N LEU A 302 21.07 -6.50 4.26
CA LEU A 302 20.37 -6.58 5.55
C LEU A 302 21.26 -7.21 6.64
N ALA A 303 22.04 -8.25 6.29
CA ALA A 303 22.99 -8.84 7.21
C ALA A 303 24.11 -7.84 7.62
N GLU A 304 24.61 -7.04 6.68
CA GLU A 304 25.57 -5.97 6.95
C GLU A 304 24.99 -4.90 7.87
N ILE A 305 23.75 -4.46 7.63
CA ILE A 305 23.03 -3.53 8.49
C ILE A 305 22.92 -4.09 9.90
N LEU A 306 22.41 -5.33 10.04
CA LEU A 306 22.23 -5.98 11.34
C LEU A 306 23.56 -6.15 12.11
N ASN A 307 24.66 -6.42 11.43
CA ASN A 307 26.00 -6.55 12.04
C ASN A 307 26.63 -5.21 12.42
N ASN A 308 26.23 -4.12 11.80
CA ASN A 308 26.78 -2.78 12.03
C ASN A 308 25.84 -1.87 12.83
N LEU A 309 24.72 -2.40 13.30
CA LEU A 309 23.69 -1.65 14.05
C LEU A 309 24.26 -0.86 15.25
N ASP A 310 25.32 -1.38 15.88
CA ASP A 310 25.93 -0.70 17.04
C ASP A 310 26.84 0.48 16.69
N LYS A 311 27.22 0.62 15.40
CA LYS A 311 28.21 1.61 14.95
C LYS A 311 27.62 2.80 14.19
N GLU A 312 26.47 2.63 13.55
CA GLU A 312 25.96 3.58 12.55
C GLU A 312 24.53 4.08 12.81
N LEU A 313 23.91 3.68 13.93
CA LEU A 313 22.51 4.02 14.20
C LEU A 313 22.34 5.25 15.08
N PRO A 314 21.11 5.85 15.02
CA PRO A 314 20.74 6.98 15.87
C PRO A 314 21.03 6.73 17.35
N GLU A 315 21.37 7.79 18.07
CA GLU A 315 21.59 7.74 19.52
C GLU A 315 20.30 7.44 20.31
N ASP A 316 19.12 7.62 19.67
CA ASP A 316 17.81 7.32 20.27
C ASP A 316 17.58 5.80 20.33
N PRO A 317 17.46 5.22 21.55
CA PRO A 317 17.25 3.79 21.72
C PRO A 317 15.96 3.27 21.07
N SER A 318 14.91 4.09 20.99
CA SER A 318 13.61 3.70 20.43
C SER A 318 13.68 3.62 18.90
N GLU A 319 14.35 4.56 18.26
CA GLU A 319 14.59 4.55 16.82
C GLU A 319 15.52 3.40 16.43
N LYS A 320 16.56 3.16 17.22
CA LYS A 320 17.44 2.01 17.05
C LYS A 320 16.68 0.68 17.13
N ALA A 321 15.82 0.51 18.12
CA ALA A 321 15.00 -0.71 18.27
C ALA A 321 14.05 -0.92 17.10
N ALA A 322 13.39 0.14 16.62
CA ALA A 322 12.50 0.08 15.47
C ALA A 322 13.23 -0.34 14.19
N LEU A 323 14.36 0.29 13.88
CA LEU A 323 15.17 -0.05 12.70
C LEU A 323 15.75 -1.48 12.76
N THR A 324 16.17 -1.92 13.96
CA THR A 324 16.65 -3.29 14.19
C THR A 324 15.53 -4.30 13.93
N LEU A 325 14.33 -4.01 14.40
CA LEU A 325 13.17 -4.87 14.21
C LEU A 325 12.77 -4.96 12.74
N GLU A 326 12.69 -3.81 12.06
CA GLU A 326 12.36 -3.76 10.63
C GLU A 326 13.39 -4.53 9.79
N ALA A 327 14.69 -4.26 9.99
CA ALA A 327 15.75 -4.96 9.28
C ALA A 327 15.77 -6.46 9.59
N GLY A 328 15.53 -6.83 10.84
CA GLY A 328 15.48 -8.24 11.27
C GLY A 328 14.30 -9.00 10.67
N ILE A 329 13.11 -8.41 10.64
CA ILE A 329 11.93 -8.99 10.00
C ILE A 329 12.18 -9.14 8.49
N ALA A 330 12.71 -8.10 7.83
CA ALA A 330 13.04 -8.14 6.42
C ALA A 330 14.08 -9.22 6.09
N TYR A 331 15.15 -9.33 6.91
CA TYR A 331 16.17 -10.37 6.76
C TYR A 331 15.59 -11.78 6.87
N LEU A 332 14.77 -12.03 7.89
CA LEU A 332 14.11 -13.32 8.07
C LEU A 332 13.18 -13.65 6.90
N ALA A 333 12.41 -12.67 6.44
CA ALA A 333 11.51 -12.83 5.31
C ALA A 333 12.26 -13.18 4.01
N VAL A 334 13.38 -12.49 3.72
CA VAL A 334 14.22 -12.78 2.55
C VAL A 334 14.87 -14.15 2.67
N LYS A 335 15.45 -14.47 3.82
CA LYS A 335 16.14 -15.75 4.08
C LYS A 335 15.23 -16.96 3.98
N GLN A 336 13.97 -16.82 4.37
CA GLN A 336 12.95 -17.88 4.28
C GLN A 336 12.19 -17.86 2.97
N GLY A 337 12.48 -16.88 2.11
CA GLY A 337 11.79 -16.67 0.84
C GLY A 337 11.91 -17.86 -0.11
N LYS A 338 10.79 -18.27 -0.70
CA LYS A 338 10.71 -19.34 -1.70
C LYS A 338 10.26 -18.78 -3.02
N LEU A 339 11.11 -18.91 -4.03
CA LEU A 339 10.82 -18.51 -5.42
C LEU A 339 10.41 -19.72 -6.24
N GLU A 340 9.20 -19.70 -6.78
CA GLU A 340 8.65 -20.74 -7.64
C GLU A 340 8.12 -20.13 -8.95
N VAL A 341 8.09 -20.94 -10.02
CA VAL A 341 7.37 -20.62 -11.24
C VAL A 341 6.20 -21.59 -11.37
N LYS A 342 5.00 -21.04 -11.57
CA LYS A 342 3.75 -21.78 -11.75
C LYS A 342 3.06 -21.33 -13.03
N GLY A 343 3.24 -22.09 -14.11
CA GLY A 343 2.78 -21.67 -15.42
C GLY A 343 3.50 -20.40 -15.88
N ASN A 344 2.74 -19.32 -16.08
CA ASN A 344 3.27 -18.01 -16.47
C ASN A 344 3.61 -17.12 -15.25
N ASP A 345 3.38 -17.59 -14.03
CA ASP A 345 3.53 -16.77 -12.84
C ASP A 345 4.84 -17.08 -12.11
N MET A 346 5.61 -16.05 -11.84
CA MET A 346 6.65 -16.09 -10.83
C MET A 346 6.02 -15.78 -9.47
N VAL A 347 6.24 -16.64 -8.50
CA VAL A 347 5.70 -16.52 -7.15
C VAL A 347 6.83 -16.50 -6.14
N LEU A 348 6.94 -15.41 -5.39
CA LEU A 348 7.77 -15.33 -4.18
C LEU A 348 6.87 -15.47 -2.97
N GLN A 349 7.16 -16.47 -2.15
CA GLN A 349 6.54 -16.65 -0.85
C GLN A 349 7.55 -16.38 0.24
N VAL A 350 7.17 -15.58 1.22
CA VAL A 350 7.99 -15.23 2.37
C VAL A 350 7.16 -15.39 3.64
N GLY A 351 7.79 -15.59 4.78
CA GLY A 351 7.06 -15.66 6.03
C GLY A 351 8.00 -15.61 7.23
N ALA A 352 7.49 -15.03 8.31
CA ALA A 352 8.14 -15.09 9.60
C ALA A 352 7.07 -15.44 10.63
N ASP A 353 7.09 -16.67 11.10
CA ASP A 353 6.23 -17.07 12.20
C ASP A 353 6.74 -16.46 13.54
N ARG A 354 5.90 -16.51 14.57
CA ARG A 354 6.25 -15.99 15.89
C ARG A 354 7.56 -16.61 16.44
N LYS A 355 7.80 -17.90 16.17
CA LYS A 355 8.99 -18.58 16.66
C LYS A 355 10.26 -18.07 16.00
N ALA A 356 10.19 -17.77 14.70
CA ALA A 356 11.31 -17.18 13.98
C ALA A 356 11.59 -15.73 14.44
N LEU A 357 10.57 -14.98 14.84
CA LEU A 357 10.67 -13.61 15.35
C LEU A 357 11.09 -13.57 16.84
N GLU A 358 10.80 -14.59 17.62
CA GLU A 358 11.02 -14.61 19.05
C GLU A 358 12.47 -14.26 19.50
N PRO A 359 13.54 -14.78 18.87
CA PRO A 359 14.90 -14.42 19.22
C PRO A 359 15.19 -12.93 19.00
N LEU A 360 14.67 -12.36 17.91
CA LEU A 360 14.80 -10.94 17.60
C LEU A 360 14.06 -10.07 18.63
N LEU A 361 12.82 -10.46 18.98
CA LEU A 361 11.99 -9.76 19.95
C LEU A 361 12.57 -9.79 21.36
N LYS A 362 13.17 -10.92 21.77
CA LYS A 362 13.90 -11.05 23.04
C LYS A 362 15.14 -10.16 23.07
N ALA A 363 15.92 -10.14 21.98
CA ALA A 363 17.11 -9.29 21.88
C ALA A 363 16.79 -7.80 22.01
N LEU A 364 15.59 -7.39 21.57
CA LEU A 364 15.08 -6.02 21.67
C LEU A 364 14.33 -5.72 22.98
N GLY A 365 14.20 -6.72 23.89
CA GLY A 365 13.45 -6.56 25.15
C GLY A 365 11.94 -6.38 24.97
N LEU A 366 11.41 -6.71 23.80
CA LEU A 366 9.99 -6.58 23.44
C LEU A 366 9.14 -7.79 23.87
N LEU A 367 9.78 -8.93 24.19
CA LEU A 367 9.15 -10.05 24.87
C LEU A 367 9.67 -10.07 26.31
N GLY A 368 8.77 -10.02 27.28
CA GLY A 368 9.11 -10.18 28.69
C GLY A 368 9.93 -11.43 28.95
N GLN A 369 10.90 -11.31 29.85
CA GLN A 369 11.72 -12.43 30.33
C GLN A 369 10.88 -13.52 30.98
#